data_0fa447de6991dafb09fcc4e3f93834dd
#
_entry.id   0fa447de6991dafb09fcc4e3f93834dd
#
_cell.length_a   1.000
_cell.length_b   1.000
_cell.length_c   1.000
_cell.angle_alpha   90.00
_cell.angle_beta   90.00
_cell.angle_gamma   90.00
#
_symmetry.space_group_name_H-M   'P 1'
#
loop_
_entity.id
_entity.type
_entity.pdbx_description
1 polymer ?
#
loop_
_entity_poly.entity_id
_entity_poly.type
_entity_poly.pdbx_seq_one_letter_code
_entity_poly.pdbx_strand_id
1 'polypeptide(L)'
;MSKQVEKIKELIAKREQARLGGGEKAIEKQHARGKYTARERIEMLVDAGSFEEYDMFKLHRCTNFGMEKKQYLGDGVVAGSATIAGRLVYVYAQDFTVNGGSLSETMAQKICKVMDMAMTMGAPVICMNDSGGA
;
A
#
# COMPACT_ATOMS: atom_id res chain seq x y z
N MET A 1 -8.27 27.62 -16.27
CA MET A 1 -7.31 26.49 -16.25
C MET A 1 -7.77 25.42 -17.22
N SER A 2 -6.86 24.73 -17.91
CA SER A 2 -7.29 23.66 -18.81
C SER A 2 -7.79 22.45 -17.98
N LYS A 3 -8.76 21.71 -18.51
CA LYS A 3 -9.28 20.46 -17.88
C LYS A 3 -8.15 19.48 -17.53
N GLN A 4 -7.08 19.45 -18.32
CA GLN A 4 -5.92 18.59 -18.11
C GLN A 4 -5.16 18.97 -16.84
N VAL A 5 -4.95 20.26 -16.58
CA VAL A 5 -4.28 20.74 -15.37
C VAL A 5 -5.11 20.39 -14.13
N GLU A 6 -6.43 20.51 -14.20
CA GLU A 6 -7.34 20.12 -13.10
C GLU A 6 -7.23 18.62 -12.80
N LYS A 7 -7.21 17.77 -13.83
CA LYS A 7 -7.04 16.32 -13.67
C LYS A 7 -5.67 15.92 -13.07
N ILE A 8 -4.61 16.63 -13.45
CA ILE A 8 -3.28 16.42 -12.85
C ILE A 8 -3.30 16.78 -11.36
N LYS A 9 -3.92 17.89 -10.98
CA LYS A 9 -4.06 18.28 -9.57
C LYS A 9 -4.88 17.25 -8.78
N GLU A 10 -5.98 16.75 -9.34
CA GLU A 10 -6.80 15.69 -8.75
C GLU A 10 -5.98 14.42 -8.52
N LEU A 11 -5.17 14.01 -9.49
CA LEU A 11 -4.29 12.85 -9.38
C LEU A 11 -3.26 13.03 -8.26
N ILE A 12 -2.62 14.20 -8.18
CA ILE A 12 -1.65 14.51 -7.12
C ILE A 12 -2.31 14.42 -5.75
N ALA A 13 -3.49 15.03 -5.59
CA ALA A 13 -4.25 14.99 -4.34
C ALA A 13 -4.61 13.55 -3.93
N LYS A 14 -5.04 12.71 -4.89
CA LYS A 14 -5.32 11.29 -4.63
C LYS A 14 -4.08 10.50 -4.21
N ARG A 15 -2.93 10.79 -4.81
CA ARG A 15 -1.67 10.16 -4.42
C ARG A 15 -1.30 10.50 -2.96
N GLU A 16 -1.42 11.76 -2.59
CA GLU A 16 -1.18 12.18 -1.20
C GLU A 16 -2.15 11.51 -0.23
N GLN A 17 -3.43 11.45 -0.58
CA GLN A 17 -4.44 10.73 0.22
C GLN A 17 -4.10 9.24 0.36
N ALA A 18 -3.69 8.57 -0.72
CA ALA A 18 -3.31 7.16 -0.68
C ALA A 18 -2.10 6.91 0.23
N ARG A 19 -1.14 7.83 0.28
CA ARG A 19 0.03 7.73 1.16
C ARG A 19 -0.30 7.80 2.64
N LEU A 20 -1.41 8.41 3.00
CA LEU A 20 -1.85 8.51 4.40
C LEU A 20 -2.50 7.22 4.95
N GLY A 21 -2.76 6.22 4.11
CA GLY A 21 -3.36 4.95 4.55
C GLY A 21 -4.65 5.16 5.33
N GLY A 22 -4.64 4.85 6.62
CA GLY A 22 -5.78 5.05 7.53
C GLY A 22 -5.98 6.50 8.02
N GLY A 23 -5.13 7.43 7.58
CA GLY A 23 -5.14 8.84 7.96
C GLY A 23 -4.16 9.20 9.07
N GLU A 24 -3.92 10.51 9.23
CA GLU A 24 -2.90 11.04 10.16
C GLU A 24 -3.06 10.53 11.58
N LYS A 25 -4.28 10.54 12.12
CA LYS A 25 -4.56 10.05 13.48
C LYS A 25 -4.22 8.57 13.67
N ALA A 26 -4.45 7.75 12.65
CA ALA A 26 -4.10 6.33 12.69
C ALA A 26 -2.58 6.13 12.61
N ILE A 27 -1.88 6.94 11.83
CA ILE A 27 -0.42 6.97 11.75
C ILE A 27 0.18 7.38 13.10
N GLU A 28 -0.30 8.46 13.71
CA GLU A 28 0.14 8.89 15.04
C GLU A 28 -0.03 7.78 16.09
N LYS A 29 -1.18 7.09 16.06
CA LYS A 29 -1.44 5.96 16.95
C LYS A 29 -0.49 4.78 16.71
N GLN A 30 -0.10 4.53 15.46
CA GLN A 30 0.88 3.51 15.09
C GLN A 30 2.26 3.88 15.66
N HIS A 31 2.70 5.11 15.46
CA HIS A 31 3.96 5.63 16.00
C HIS A 31 3.99 5.60 17.53
N ALA A 32 2.89 5.98 18.20
CA ALA A 32 2.78 5.94 19.66
C ALA A 32 2.96 4.52 20.24
N ARG A 33 2.73 3.47 19.43
CA ARG A 33 2.99 2.08 19.79
C ARG A 33 4.43 1.63 19.50
N GLY A 34 5.30 2.54 19.05
CA GLY A 34 6.67 2.23 18.66
C GLY A 34 6.79 1.50 17.32
N LYS A 35 5.78 1.59 16.46
CA LYS A 35 5.74 0.92 15.15
C LYS A 35 5.80 1.93 14.01
N TYR A 36 6.54 1.57 12.96
CA TYR A 36 6.51 2.28 11.68
C TYR A 36 5.27 1.90 10.86
N THR A 37 4.87 2.77 9.96
CA THR A 37 3.83 2.45 8.96
C THR A 37 4.38 1.49 7.90
N ALA A 38 3.49 0.85 7.14
CA ALA A 38 3.87 -0.02 6.04
C ALA A 38 4.80 0.69 5.04
N ARG A 39 4.45 1.90 4.66
CA ARG A 39 5.22 2.72 3.71
C ARG A 39 6.61 3.07 4.24
N GLU A 40 6.71 3.51 5.49
CA GLU A 40 7.99 3.80 6.14
C GLU A 40 8.90 2.56 6.17
N ARG A 41 8.33 1.39 6.48
CA ARG A 41 9.11 0.14 6.50
C ARG A 41 9.66 -0.22 5.12
N ILE A 42 8.88 -0.03 4.05
CA ILE A 42 9.37 -0.24 2.68
C ILE A 42 10.49 0.75 2.36
N GLU A 43 10.30 2.03 2.63
CA GLU A 43 11.29 3.07 2.35
C GLU A 43 12.62 2.85 3.07
N MET A 44 12.57 2.32 4.30
CA MET A 44 13.78 1.96 5.07
C MET A 44 14.49 0.71 4.54
N LEU A 45 13.76 -0.18 3.88
CA LEU A 45 14.31 -1.46 3.38
C LEU A 45 15.01 -1.31 2.03
N VAL A 46 14.45 -0.50 1.13
CA VAL A 46 14.85 -0.45 -0.28
C VAL A 46 15.80 0.69 -0.57
N ASP A 47 16.48 0.63 -1.71
CA ASP A 47 17.32 1.71 -2.18
C ASP A 47 16.50 2.99 -2.36
N ALA A 48 17.05 4.13 -1.96
CA ALA A 48 16.37 5.42 -2.01
C ALA A 48 15.83 5.73 -3.42
N GLY A 49 14.54 6.08 -3.50
CA GLY A 49 13.87 6.43 -4.74
C GLY A 49 13.58 5.27 -5.70
N SER A 50 13.87 4.03 -5.31
CA SER A 50 13.67 2.85 -6.18
C SER A 50 12.26 2.26 -6.12
N PHE A 51 11.45 2.62 -5.14
CA PHE A 51 10.14 2.02 -4.95
C PHE A 51 9.12 2.50 -5.98
N GLU A 52 8.56 1.56 -6.74
CA GLU A 52 7.45 1.76 -7.68
C GLU A 52 6.21 1.05 -7.14
N GLU A 53 5.24 1.83 -6.69
CA GLU A 53 4.01 1.30 -6.10
C GLU A 53 2.99 0.89 -7.16
N TYR A 54 2.36 -0.27 -6.98
CA TYR A 54 1.28 -0.77 -7.83
C TYR A 54 -0.07 -0.70 -7.12
N ASP A 55 -1.11 -0.37 -7.90
CA ASP A 55 -2.51 -0.43 -7.46
C ASP A 55 -2.81 0.44 -6.22
N MET A 56 -2.15 1.60 -6.08
CA MET A 56 -2.30 2.48 -4.92
C MET A 56 -3.71 3.08 -4.77
N PHE A 57 -4.55 3.00 -5.81
CA PHE A 57 -5.92 3.52 -5.80
C PHE A 57 -6.99 2.44 -5.71
N LYS A 58 -6.62 1.17 -5.63
CA LYS A 58 -7.59 0.10 -5.48
C LYS A 58 -8.35 0.20 -4.16
N LEU A 59 -9.62 -0.14 -4.21
CA LEU A 59 -10.54 -0.16 -3.07
C LEU A 59 -11.09 -1.57 -2.90
N HIS A 60 -11.52 -1.93 -1.67
CA HIS A 60 -12.25 -3.17 -1.46
C HIS A 60 -13.62 -3.14 -2.15
N ARG A 61 -14.20 -4.31 -2.35
CA ARG A 61 -15.51 -4.49 -2.99
C ARG A 61 -16.60 -4.96 -2.02
N CYS A 62 -16.34 -4.88 -0.73
CA CYS A 62 -17.29 -5.29 0.30
C CYS A 62 -18.41 -4.26 0.41
N THR A 63 -19.66 -4.71 0.31
CA THR A 63 -20.87 -3.90 0.47
C THR A 63 -21.66 -4.25 1.73
N ASN A 64 -21.28 -5.31 2.46
CA ASN A 64 -21.96 -5.75 3.67
C ASN A 64 -21.66 -4.82 4.84
N PHE A 65 -22.60 -4.67 5.74
CA PHE A 65 -22.46 -3.88 6.97
C PHE A 65 -22.06 -2.43 6.77
N GLY A 66 -22.40 -1.82 5.64
CA GLY A 66 -22.07 -0.43 5.32
C GLY A 66 -20.60 -0.20 4.96
N MET A 67 -19.87 -1.27 4.65
CA MET A 67 -18.43 -1.18 4.30
C MET A 67 -18.16 -0.39 3.02
N GLU A 68 -19.15 -0.25 2.13
CA GLU A 68 -19.07 0.60 0.94
C GLU A 68 -18.81 2.08 1.27
N LYS A 69 -19.11 2.50 2.50
CA LYS A 69 -18.87 3.86 3.00
C LYS A 69 -17.51 4.00 3.68
N LYS A 70 -16.81 2.90 3.92
CA LYS A 70 -15.53 2.86 4.62
C LYS A 70 -14.46 2.23 3.74
N GLN A 71 -13.96 3.03 2.80
CA GLN A 71 -12.97 2.61 1.83
C GLN A 71 -11.69 3.43 1.98
N TYR A 72 -10.55 2.76 1.87
CA TYR A 72 -9.23 3.38 1.90
C TYR A 72 -8.47 3.06 0.62
N LEU A 73 -7.85 4.07 0.02
CA LEU A 73 -7.02 3.89 -1.17
C LEU A 73 -5.86 2.92 -0.89
N GLY A 74 -5.71 1.94 -1.77
CA GLY A 74 -4.72 0.88 -1.63
C GLY A 74 -5.16 -0.30 -0.76
N ASP A 75 -6.29 -0.22 -0.11
CA ASP A 75 -6.96 -1.27 0.68
C ASP A 75 -6.05 -1.98 1.70
N GLY A 76 -5.26 -1.20 2.44
CA GLY A 76 -4.48 -1.71 3.58
C GLY A 76 -3.22 -2.50 3.22
N VAL A 77 -2.76 -2.44 1.98
CA VAL A 77 -1.45 -2.99 1.59
C VAL A 77 -0.72 -2.07 0.61
N VAL A 78 0.54 -1.82 0.91
CA VAL A 78 1.47 -1.12 0.02
C VAL A 78 2.30 -2.18 -0.69
N ALA A 79 2.23 -2.23 -2.00
CA ALA A 79 2.86 -3.27 -2.81
C ALA A 79 3.51 -2.69 -4.06
N GLY A 80 4.61 -3.26 -4.49
CA GLY A 80 5.31 -2.81 -5.69
C GLY A 80 6.64 -3.50 -5.92
N SER A 81 7.47 -2.87 -6.74
CA SER A 81 8.85 -3.28 -7.00
C SER A 81 9.83 -2.23 -6.52
N ALA A 82 11.04 -2.66 -6.23
CA ALA A 82 12.13 -1.80 -5.81
C ALA A 82 13.47 -2.46 -6.10
N THR A 83 14.56 -1.82 -5.70
CA THR A 83 15.87 -2.46 -5.64
C THR A 83 16.40 -2.47 -4.21
N ILE A 84 17.21 -3.49 -3.90
CA ILE A 84 18.01 -3.55 -2.68
C ILE A 84 19.44 -3.84 -3.12
N ALA A 85 20.36 -2.92 -2.81
CA ALA A 85 21.74 -2.98 -3.31
C ALA A 85 21.81 -3.20 -4.84
N GLY A 86 20.95 -2.50 -5.58
CA GLY A 86 20.84 -2.57 -7.03
C GLY A 86 20.11 -3.79 -7.59
N ARG A 87 19.68 -4.74 -6.77
CA ARG A 87 18.99 -5.96 -7.20
C ARG A 87 17.48 -5.78 -7.15
N LEU A 88 16.79 -6.17 -8.23
CA LEU A 88 15.33 -6.13 -8.30
C LEU A 88 14.70 -7.03 -7.23
N VAL A 89 13.76 -6.46 -6.48
CA VAL A 89 12.89 -7.18 -5.54
C VAL A 89 11.45 -6.73 -5.73
N TYR A 90 10.52 -7.61 -5.38
CA TYR A 90 9.12 -7.26 -5.19
C TYR A 90 8.82 -7.26 -3.70
N VAL A 91 7.98 -6.32 -3.27
CA VAL A 91 7.72 -6.12 -1.85
C VAL A 91 6.26 -5.81 -1.62
N TYR A 92 5.71 -6.31 -0.53
CA TYR A 92 4.46 -5.80 0.01
C TYR A 92 4.55 -5.65 1.53
N ALA A 93 3.82 -4.68 2.05
CA ALA A 93 3.68 -4.45 3.48
C ALA A 93 2.21 -4.20 3.83
N GLN A 94 1.69 -4.95 4.79
CA GLN A 94 0.35 -4.72 5.31
C GLN A 94 0.34 -3.45 6.17
N ASP A 95 -0.66 -2.61 5.95
CA ASP A 95 -0.82 -1.34 6.64
C ASP A 95 -1.81 -1.49 7.81
N PHE A 96 -1.28 -1.61 9.01
CA PHE A 96 -2.08 -1.74 10.22
C PHE A 96 -2.97 -0.52 10.49
N THR A 97 -2.67 0.64 9.90
CA THR A 97 -3.50 1.85 10.02
C THR A 97 -4.83 1.73 9.27
N VAL A 98 -4.93 0.78 8.36
CA VAL A 98 -6.15 0.49 7.59
C VAL A 98 -6.77 -0.81 8.10
N ASN A 99 -7.89 -0.71 8.81
CA ASN A 99 -8.64 -1.86 9.34
C ASN A 99 -7.78 -2.90 10.09
N GLY A 100 -6.72 -2.44 10.79
CA GLY A 100 -5.79 -3.33 11.48
C GLY A 100 -4.98 -4.24 10.57
N GLY A 101 -4.78 -3.87 9.32
CA GLY A 101 -4.06 -4.68 8.32
C GLY A 101 -4.80 -5.97 7.93
N SER A 102 -6.10 -6.06 8.22
CA SER A 102 -6.89 -7.26 7.95
C SER A 102 -6.93 -7.60 6.46
N LEU A 103 -6.81 -8.89 6.16
CA LEU A 103 -6.82 -9.40 4.79
C LEU A 103 -8.21 -9.25 4.15
N SER A 104 -8.28 -8.55 3.04
CA SER A 104 -9.44 -8.47 2.16
C SER A 104 -9.19 -9.18 0.84
N GLU A 105 -10.23 -9.38 0.04
CA GLU A 105 -10.11 -9.91 -1.32
C GLU A 105 -9.19 -9.03 -2.19
N THR A 106 -9.37 -7.71 -2.17
CA THR A 106 -8.56 -6.77 -2.95
C THR A 106 -7.11 -6.78 -2.50
N MET A 107 -6.84 -6.80 -1.18
CA MET A 107 -5.49 -6.96 -0.65
C MET A 107 -4.83 -8.24 -1.14
N ALA A 108 -5.54 -9.37 -1.06
CA ALA A 108 -5.05 -10.66 -1.54
C ALA A 108 -4.72 -10.63 -3.03
N GLN A 109 -5.57 -10.02 -3.85
CA GLN A 109 -5.32 -9.86 -5.29
C GLN A 109 -4.06 -9.02 -5.58
N LYS A 110 -3.85 -7.94 -4.83
CA LYS A 110 -2.64 -7.11 -4.94
C LYS A 110 -1.37 -7.90 -4.58
N ILE A 111 -1.43 -8.68 -3.49
CA ILE A 111 -0.32 -9.53 -3.05
C ILE A 111 -0.02 -10.61 -4.11
N CYS A 112 -1.03 -11.31 -4.60
CA CYS A 112 -0.86 -12.33 -5.64
C CYS A 112 -0.27 -11.74 -6.91
N LYS A 113 -0.72 -10.57 -7.34
CA LYS A 113 -0.17 -9.87 -8.50
C LYS A 113 1.32 -9.62 -8.38
N VAL A 114 1.76 -9.12 -7.23
CA VAL A 114 3.19 -8.87 -6.94
C VAL A 114 3.99 -10.19 -6.95
N MET A 115 3.45 -11.24 -6.37
CA MET A 115 4.08 -12.58 -6.39
C MET A 115 4.21 -13.13 -7.81
N ASP A 116 3.17 -13.01 -8.63
CA ASP A 116 3.17 -13.46 -10.04
C ASP A 116 4.21 -12.68 -10.85
N MET A 117 4.30 -11.37 -10.65
CA MET A 117 5.31 -10.54 -11.30
C MET A 117 6.73 -10.95 -10.89
N ALA A 118 6.94 -11.24 -9.62
CA ALA A 118 8.22 -11.70 -9.09
C ALA A 118 8.63 -13.05 -9.71
N MET A 119 7.69 -13.99 -9.83
CA MET A 119 7.93 -15.27 -10.50
C MET A 119 8.34 -15.09 -11.96
N THR A 120 7.64 -14.22 -12.68
CA THR A 120 7.93 -13.92 -14.11
C THR A 120 9.33 -13.33 -14.26
N MET A 121 9.73 -12.45 -13.37
CA MET A 121 11.02 -11.76 -13.42
C MET A 121 12.16 -12.55 -12.77
N GLY A 122 11.86 -13.65 -12.08
CA GLY A 122 12.86 -14.39 -11.32
C GLY A 122 13.45 -13.61 -10.14
N ALA A 123 12.66 -12.72 -9.53
CA ALA A 123 13.07 -11.87 -8.44
C ALA A 123 12.48 -12.33 -7.09
N PRO A 124 13.14 -12.05 -5.96
CA PRO A 124 12.59 -12.38 -4.65
C PRO A 124 11.41 -11.49 -4.29
N VAL A 125 10.52 -12.02 -3.43
CA VAL A 125 9.43 -11.28 -2.78
C VAL A 125 9.74 -11.10 -1.32
N ILE A 126 9.63 -9.88 -0.82
CA ILE A 126 9.77 -9.57 0.60
C ILE A 126 8.40 -9.22 1.16
N CYS A 127 7.99 -9.95 2.17
CA CYS A 127 6.67 -9.85 2.79
C CYS A 127 6.81 -9.24 4.18
N MET A 128 6.22 -8.07 4.40
CA MET A 128 6.19 -7.42 5.69
C MET A 128 4.77 -7.43 6.25
N ASN A 129 4.46 -8.49 6.99
CA ASN A 129 3.13 -8.70 7.54
C ASN A 129 2.96 -7.92 8.85
N ASP A 130 1.81 -7.24 8.96
CA ASP A 130 1.35 -6.58 10.19
C ASP A 130 -0.18 -6.55 10.15
N SER A 131 -0.80 -7.56 10.75
CA SER A 131 -2.24 -7.78 10.63
C SER A 131 -2.82 -8.36 11.91
N GLY A 132 -4.06 -7.96 12.21
CA GLY A 132 -4.89 -8.59 13.25
C GLY A 132 -5.60 -9.85 12.78
N GLY A 133 -5.54 -10.19 11.49
CA GLY A 133 -6.21 -11.37 10.93
C GLY A 133 -6.83 -11.14 9.54
N ALA A 134 -7.93 -11.81 9.30
CA ALA A 134 -8.69 -11.71 8.05
C ALA A 134 -10.11 -11.19 8.29
#